data_91991e9f882d3159a5d88d8dff62433b
#
_entry.id   91991e9f882d3159a5d88d8dff62433b
#
_cell.length_a   1.000
_cell.length_b   1.000
_cell.length_c   1.000
_cell.angle_alpha   90.00
_cell.angle_beta   90.00
_cell.angle_gamma   90.00
#
_symmetry.space_group_name_H-M   'P 1'
#
loop_
_entity.id
_entity.type
_entity.pdbx_description
1 polymer ?
#
loop_
_entity_poly.entity_id
_entity_poly.type
_entity_poly.pdbx_seq_one_letter_code
_entity_poly.pdbx_strand_id
1 'polypeptide(L)'
;MFGYVQIEKSELLVKEYETYKSIYCALCKTLGKEYSVFARFILSYDFTFFAALSMGVHNQKVCFNKGRCTFNPLKKCVFCGTGNDDMKKAAALSVITAFYKLKDDIRDGRTGKKICSYLVYPFFSRWRKKAAQKYPEYEEAVSAMSQMQEQVEEDQMCHIDMAAEPTAKMLASVMEMQAKDEMEKRIFSELGYHLGRWIYFIDAVDDLEKDKKDGNFNPFLKYIKDEEDNENLKKYCNEVLNQSMCLSYNAYNLADIKRFKGILDNIYLKGLPFVQRKVLFGKGEFNDEESL
;
A
#
# COMPACT_ATOMS: atom_id res chain seq x y z
N MET A 1 -4.71 -4.62 -4.67
CA MET A 1 -3.72 -3.53 -4.70
C MET A 1 -3.55 -2.81 -3.35
N PHE A 2 -4.39 -2.93 -2.34
CA PHE A 2 -4.23 -2.18 -1.10
C PHE A 2 -4.42 -3.07 0.11
N GLY A 3 -3.61 -2.83 1.16
CA GLY A 3 -3.75 -3.48 2.45
C GLY A 3 -2.72 -4.56 2.73
N TYR A 4 -1.69 -4.70 1.89
CA TYR A 4 -0.63 -5.68 2.10
C TYR A 4 0.42 -5.23 3.11
N VAL A 5 0.69 -3.92 3.21
CA VAL A 5 1.69 -3.37 4.15
C VAL A 5 1.03 -3.14 5.50
N GLN A 6 0.99 -4.18 6.32
CA GLN A 6 0.28 -4.16 7.60
C GLN A 6 1.13 -4.75 8.73
N ILE A 7 0.70 -4.50 9.95
CA ILE A 7 1.31 -5.06 11.16
C ILE A 7 0.94 -6.54 11.33
N GLU A 8 1.84 -7.31 11.95
CA GLU A 8 1.48 -8.56 12.60
C GLU A 8 1.10 -8.27 14.07
N LYS A 9 -0.19 -8.36 14.34
CA LYS A 9 -0.77 -7.87 15.61
C LYS A 9 -0.29 -8.66 16.83
N SER A 10 -0.14 -9.98 16.71
CA SER A 10 0.26 -10.87 17.79
C SER A 10 1.69 -10.57 18.28
N GLU A 11 2.52 -10.00 17.41
CA GLU A 11 3.93 -9.71 17.64
C GLU A 11 4.19 -8.25 18.09
N LEU A 12 3.13 -7.47 18.36
CA LEU A 12 3.26 -6.09 18.83
C LEU A 12 3.04 -5.96 20.34
N LEU A 13 3.79 -5.07 20.95
CA LEU A 13 3.44 -4.61 22.29
C LEU A 13 2.07 -3.91 22.26
N VAL A 14 1.26 -4.10 23.31
CA VAL A 14 -0.08 -3.48 23.41
C VAL A 14 -0.03 -1.97 23.17
N LYS A 15 0.96 -1.27 23.70
CA LYS A 15 1.13 0.19 23.49
C LYS A 15 1.39 0.56 22.02
N GLU A 16 2.11 -0.28 21.29
CA GLU A 16 2.43 -0.07 19.88
C GLU A 16 1.21 -0.36 18.99
N TYR A 17 0.50 -1.44 19.30
CA TYR A 17 -0.77 -1.73 18.64
C TYR A 17 -1.81 -0.61 18.82
N GLU A 18 -2.00 -0.09 20.05
CA GLU A 18 -2.91 1.02 20.31
C GLU A 18 -2.43 2.32 19.62
N THR A 19 -1.12 2.53 19.50
CA THR A 19 -0.55 3.66 18.74
C THR A 19 -0.83 3.50 17.25
N TYR A 20 -0.56 2.35 16.64
CA TYR A 20 -0.86 2.08 15.23
C TYR A 20 -2.35 2.26 14.93
N LYS A 21 -3.21 1.71 15.75
CA LYS A 21 -4.66 1.86 15.66
C LYS A 21 -5.10 3.33 15.77
N SER A 22 -4.42 4.13 16.59
CA SER A 22 -4.70 5.56 16.69
C SER A 22 -4.30 6.33 15.42
N ILE A 23 -3.22 5.93 14.73
CA ILE A 23 -2.81 6.47 13.42
C ILE A 23 -3.85 6.10 12.36
N TYR A 24 -4.27 4.84 12.30
CA TYR A 24 -5.31 4.35 11.40
C TYR A 24 -6.64 5.12 11.58
N CYS A 25 -7.07 5.32 12.84
CA CYS A 25 -8.26 6.10 13.15
C CYS A 25 -8.10 7.59 12.77
N ALA A 26 -6.90 8.16 12.93
CA ALA A 26 -6.62 9.53 12.54
C ALA A 26 -6.69 9.72 11.01
N LEU A 27 -6.13 8.79 10.25
CA LEU A 27 -6.21 8.80 8.78
C LEU A 27 -7.68 8.70 8.31
N CYS A 28 -8.48 7.81 8.92
CA CYS A 28 -9.93 7.71 8.68
C CYS A 28 -10.65 9.05 8.90
N LYS A 29 -10.35 9.73 10.02
CA LYS A 29 -10.94 11.04 10.32
C LYS A 29 -10.46 12.13 9.37
N THR A 30 -9.19 12.10 8.98
CA THR A 30 -8.60 13.05 8.02
C THR A 30 -9.24 12.90 6.64
N LEU A 31 -9.40 11.69 6.13
CA LEU A 31 -10.13 11.40 4.89
C LEU A 31 -11.55 11.98 4.92
N GLY A 32 -12.26 11.74 6.03
CA GLY A 32 -13.62 12.26 6.19
C GLY A 32 -13.70 13.77 6.27
N LYS A 33 -12.71 14.43 6.90
CA LYS A 33 -12.66 15.88 7.07
C LYS A 33 -12.20 16.60 5.78
N GLU A 34 -11.14 16.08 5.15
CA GLU A 34 -10.53 16.74 3.99
C GLU A 34 -11.34 16.51 2.70
N TYR A 35 -11.96 15.34 2.53
CA TYR A 35 -12.64 15.01 1.27
C TYR A 35 -14.13 14.76 1.44
N SER A 36 -14.54 13.69 2.13
CA SER A 36 -15.93 13.34 2.35
C SER A 36 -16.04 12.20 3.36
N VAL A 37 -17.21 12.07 3.98
CA VAL A 37 -17.55 10.90 4.82
C VAL A 37 -17.33 9.60 4.04
N PHE A 38 -17.65 9.57 2.75
CA PHE A 38 -17.48 8.42 1.89
C PHE A 38 -16.01 8.14 1.53
N ALA A 39 -15.12 9.14 1.55
CA ALA A 39 -13.68 8.92 1.33
C ALA A 39 -13.02 8.02 2.38
N ARG A 40 -13.69 7.78 3.51
CA ARG A 40 -13.21 6.83 4.53
C ARG A 40 -13.21 5.38 4.07
N PHE A 41 -14.00 5.02 3.05
CA PHE A 41 -14.02 3.67 2.49
C PHE A 41 -12.74 3.31 1.72
N ILE A 42 -11.91 4.29 1.37
CA ILE A 42 -10.59 4.05 0.75
C ILE A 42 -9.45 3.93 1.78
N LEU A 43 -9.77 3.94 3.08
CA LEU A 43 -8.81 3.73 4.15
C LEU A 43 -8.13 2.37 4.00
N SER A 44 -6.79 2.34 3.99
CA SER A 44 -6.01 1.10 3.92
C SER A 44 -4.83 1.08 4.89
N TYR A 45 -4.27 -0.09 5.07
CA TYR A 45 -3.08 -0.29 5.90
C TYR A 45 -1.83 0.33 5.26
N ASP A 46 -1.71 0.29 3.93
CA ASP A 46 -0.55 0.86 3.21
C ASP A 46 -0.41 2.36 3.45
N PHE A 47 -1.52 3.11 3.36
CA PHE A 47 -1.48 4.54 3.66
C PHE A 47 -1.36 4.85 5.15
N THR A 48 -1.74 3.91 6.02
CA THR A 48 -1.46 4.00 7.46
C THR A 48 0.03 3.81 7.73
N PHE A 49 0.67 2.85 7.05
CA PHE A 49 2.12 2.68 7.06
C PHE A 49 2.82 3.95 6.57
N PHE A 50 2.43 4.48 5.41
CA PHE A 50 3.01 5.71 4.87
C PHE A 50 2.88 6.89 5.86
N ALA A 51 1.72 7.06 6.50
CA ALA A 51 1.53 8.09 7.52
C ALA A 51 2.44 7.87 8.74
N ALA A 52 2.57 6.63 9.21
CA ALA A 52 3.43 6.28 10.34
C ALA A 52 4.91 6.54 10.02
N LEU A 53 5.35 6.14 8.82
CA LEU A 53 6.72 6.34 8.35
C LEU A 53 7.03 7.85 8.23
N SER A 54 6.21 8.60 7.52
CA SER A 54 6.39 10.05 7.32
C SER A 54 6.43 10.80 8.67
N MET A 55 5.48 10.55 9.56
CA MET A 55 5.50 11.14 10.91
C MET A 55 6.72 10.70 11.71
N GLY A 56 7.19 9.47 11.55
CA GLY A 56 8.38 8.92 12.21
C GLY A 56 9.65 9.64 11.79
N VAL A 57 9.82 9.85 10.49
CA VAL A 57 10.94 10.58 9.86
C VAL A 57 10.94 12.05 10.29
N HIS A 58 9.79 12.71 10.24
CA HIS A 58 9.65 14.12 10.61
C HIS A 58 9.59 14.36 12.12
N ASN A 59 9.78 13.31 12.94
CA ASN A 59 9.74 13.37 14.41
C ASN A 59 8.47 14.06 14.95
N GLN A 60 7.34 13.84 14.31
CA GLN A 60 6.08 14.49 14.68
C GLN A 60 5.63 14.08 16.09
N LYS A 61 5.41 15.08 16.95
CA LYS A 61 4.81 14.84 18.26
C LYS A 61 3.34 14.47 18.08
N VAL A 62 2.95 13.35 18.67
CA VAL A 62 1.59 12.84 18.58
C VAL A 62 0.83 13.14 19.85
N CYS A 63 -0.27 13.86 19.73
CA CYS A 63 -1.23 14.05 20.81
C CYS A 63 -2.38 13.06 20.61
N PHE A 64 -2.70 12.27 21.62
CA PHE A 64 -3.80 11.31 21.56
C PHE A 64 -5.10 11.96 22.02
N ASN A 65 -6.11 11.88 21.18
CA ASN A 65 -7.46 12.37 21.48
C ASN A 65 -8.43 11.21 21.58
N LYS A 66 -9.35 11.29 22.53
CA LYS A 66 -10.46 10.34 22.65
C LYS A 66 -11.67 10.86 21.86
N GLY A 67 -12.39 9.95 21.20
CA GLY A 67 -13.60 10.31 20.47
C GLY A 67 -14.42 9.09 20.09
N ARG A 68 -15.42 9.28 19.24
CA ARG A 68 -16.26 8.19 18.73
C ARG A 68 -15.76 7.73 17.36
N CYS A 69 -15.86 6.42 17.13
CA CYS A 69 -15.62 5.86 15.79
C CYS A 69 -16.70 6.38 14.84
N THR A 70 -16.28 6.73 13.63
CA THR A 70 -17.21 7.33 12.66
C THR A 70 -18.08 6.29 11.97
N PHE A 71 -17.61 5.04 11.86
CA PHE A 71 -18.40 3.92 11.32
C PHE A 71 -19.29 3.27 12.39
N ASN A 72 -18.87 3.31 13.64
CA ASN A 72 -19.66 2.80 14.77
C ASN A 72 -19.66 3.85 15.90
N PRO A 73 -20.67 4.75 15.94
CA PRO A 73 -20.74 5.83 16.93
C PRO A 73 -20.83 5.35 18.39
N LEU A 74 -21.20 4.10 18.62
CA LEU A 74 -21.24 3.51 19.96
C LEU A 74 -19.83 3.12 20.44
N LYS A 75 -18.87 2.93 19.52
CA LYS A 75 -17.48 2.55 19.83
C LYS A 75 -16.63 3.79 20.09
N LYS A 76 -16.05 3.86 21.28
CA LYS A 76 -14.99 4.85 21.58
C LYS A 76 -13.71 4.48 20.84
N CYS A 77 -13.00 5.45 20.33
CA CYS A 77 -11.69 5.28 19.70
C CYS A 77 -10.72 6.35 20.19
N VAL A 78 -9.44 5.98 20.21
CA VAL A 78 -8.33 6.91 20.38
C VAL A 78 -7.76 7.19 19.00
N PHE A 79 -7.42 8.43 18.71
CA PHE A 79 -6.78 8.81 17.44
C PHE A 79 -5.68 9.84 17.73
N CYS A 80 -4.58 9.74 16.99
CA CYS A 80 -3.55 10.78 17.05
C CYS A 80 -4.08 12.04 16.37
N GLY A 81 -3.50 13.20 16.73
CA GLY A 81 -4.01 14.50 16.27
C GLY A 81 -4.21 14.56 14.76
N THR A 82 -5.47 14.79 14.34
CA THR A 82 -5.83 14.99 12.94
C THR A 82 -5.44 16.40 12.53
N GLY A 83 -4.59 16.54 11.58
CA GLY A 83 -4.29 17.86 11.02
C GLY A 83 -2.82 18.19 10.86
N ASN A 84 -1.93 17.26 11.22
CA ASN A 84 -0.55 17.37 10.78
C ASN A 84 -0.48 17.16 9.26
N ASP A 85 0.55 17.69 8.64
CA ASP A 85 0.70 17.66 7.19
C ASP A 85 0.94 16.24 6.66
N ASP A 86 1.71 15.41 7.38
CA ASP A 86 1.99 14.02 7.02
C ASP A 86 0.70 13.19 6.89
N MET A 87 -0.25 13.40 7.81
CA MET A 87 -1.55 12.73 7.76
C MET A 87 -2.40 13.20 6.58
N LYS A 88 -2.31 14.49 6.23
CA LYS A 88 -3.00 15.04 5.04
C LYS A 88 -2.36 14.56 3.75
N LYS A 89 -1.03 14.44 3.71
CA LYS A 89 -0.28 13.84 2.60
C LYS A 89 -0.70 12.39 2.36
N ALA A 90 -0.75 11.58 3.41
CA ALA A 90 -1.22 10.20 3.32
C ALA A 90 -2.67 10.09 2.83
N ALA A 91 -3.55 10.97 3.30
CA ALA A 91 -4.93 11.03 2.84
C ALA A 91 -5.05 11.48 1.37
N ALA A 92 -4.20 12.42 0.93
CA ALA A 92 -4.16 12.87 -0.46
C ALA A 92 -3.66 11.77 -1.39
N LEU A 93 -2.56 11.13 -1.03
CA LEU A 93 -2.00 10.02 -1.79
C LEU A 93 -3.02 8.87 -1.93
N SER A 94 -3.74 8.51 -0.85
CA SER A 94 -4.75 7.46 -0.90
C SER A 94 -5.91 7.80 -1.86
N VAL A 95 -6.36 9.05 -1.88
CA VAL A 95 -7.44 9.51 -2.77
C VAL A 95 -7.00 9.52 -4.23
N ILE A 96 -5.78 10.01 -4.51
CA ILE A 96 -5.22 10.05 -5.86
C ILE A 96 -5.06 8.62 -6.39
N THR A 97 -4.43 7.74 -5.62
CA THR A 97 -4.20 6.34 -6.03
C THR A 97 -5.53 5.59 -6.24
N ALA A 98 -6.51 5.80 -5.34
CA ALA A 98 -7.83 5.19 -5.48
C ALA A 98 -8.58 5.68 -6.75
N PHE A 99 -8.39 6.94 -7.15
CA PHE A 99 -8.95 7.46 -8.40
C PHE A 99 -8.36 6.77 -9.63
N TYR A 100 -7.02 6.60 -9.69
CA TYR A 100 -6.39 5.93 -10.82
C TYR A 100 -6.74 4.44 -10.87
N LYS A 101 -6.85 3.77 -9.72
CA LYS A 101 -7.38 2.40 -9.65
C LYS A 101 -8.82 2.31 -10.17
N LEU A 102 -9.67 3.28 -9.82
CA LEU A 102 -11.04 3.33 -10.32
C LEU A 102 -11.08 3.54 -11.85
N LYS A 103 -10.17 4.37 -12.39
CA LYS A 103 -10.03 4.58 -13.84
C LYS A 103 -9.64 3.29 -14.56
N ASP A 104 -8.74 2.53 -13.98
CA ASP A 104 -8.32 1.22 -14.43
C ASP A 104 -9.48 0.21 -14.41
N ASP A 105 -10.23 0.14 -13.31
CA ASP A 105 -11.44 -0.68 -13.18
C ASP A 105 -12.54 -0.32 -14.20
N ILE A 106 -12.61 0.93 -14.66
CA ILE A 106 -13.52 1.37 -15.75
C ILE A 106 -13.01 0.87 -17.09
N ARG A 107 -11.70 0.87 -17.33
CA ARG A 107 -11.11 0.40 -18.60
C ARG A 107 -11.28 -1.11 -18.72
N ASP A 108 -10.87 -1.88 -17.75
CA ASP A 108 -10.65 -3.32 -17.84
C ASP A 108 -11.72 -4.16 -17.12
N GLY A 109 -12.56 -3.54 -16.29
CA GLY A 109 -13.55 -4.22 -15.48
C GLY A 109 -14.67 -4.89 -16.29
N ARG A 110 -15.22 -5.99 -15.76
CA ARG A 110 -16.46 -6.60 -16.27
C ARG A 110 -17.66 -5.65 -16.12
N THR A 111 -18.70 -5.85 -16.92
CA THR A 111 -19.85 -4.95 -17.05
C THR A 111 -20.42 -4.46 -15.69
N GLY A 112 -20.61 -5.35 -14.72
CA GLY A 112 -21.15 -4.96 -13.41
C GLY A 112 -20.19 -4.07 -12.61
N LYS A 113 -18.89 -4.38 -12.63
CA LYS A 113 -17.85 -3.58 -11.96
C LYS A 113 -17.71 -2.20 -12.62
N LYS A 114 -17.73 -2.15 -13.96
CA LYS A 114 -17.74 -0.89 -14.72
C LYS A 114 -18.89 0.03 -14.32
N ILE A 115 -20.11 -0.48 -14.24
CA ILE A 115 -21.28 0.33 -13.87
C ILE A 115 -21.12 0.94 -12.47
N CYS A 116 -20.72 0.13 -11.49
CA CYS A 116 -20.45 0.63 -10.15
C CYS A 116 -19.34 1.70 -10.14
N SER A 117 -18.27 1.49 -10.90
CA SER A 117 -17.16 2.42 -11.04
C SER A 117 -17.59 3.76 -11.66
N TYR A 118 -18.43 3.73 -12.70
CA TYR A 118 -19.00 4.95 -13.30
C TYR A 118 -19.87 5.75 -12.31
N LEU A 119 -20.65 5.08 -11.46
CA LEU A 119 -21.50 5.76 -10.48
C LEU A 119 -20.70 6.53 -9.42
N VAL A 120 -19.55 6.01 -9.01
CA VAL A 120 -18.71 6.65 -7.99
C VAL A 120 -17.66 7.60 -8.58
N TYR A 121 -17.40 7.53 -9.90
CA TYR A 121 -16.38 8.32 -10.60
C TYR A 121 -16.45 9.83 -10.33
N PRO A 122 -17.63 10.50 -10.33
CA PRO A 122 -17.69 11.94 -10.09
C PRO A 122 -17.17 12.34 -8.70
N PHE A 123 -17.40 11.50 -7.69
CA PHE A 123 -16.92 11.74 -6.32
C PHE A 123 -15.41 11.61 -6.25
N PHE A 124 -14.86 10.51 -6.79
CA PHE A 124 -13.41 10.28 -6.82
C PHE A 124 -12.68 11.35 -7.64
N SER A 125 -13.24 11.76 -8.78
CA SER A 125 -12.68 12.84 -9.60
C SER A 125 -12.63 14.17 -8.84
N ARG A 126 -13.67 14.51 -8.08
CA ARG A 126 -13.69 15.72 -7.24
C ARG A 126 -12.65 15.66 -6.13
N TRP A 127 -12.53 14.52 -5.44
CA TRP A 127 -11.55 14.34 -4.36
C TRP A 127 -10.13 14.40 -4.90
N ARG A 128 -9.86 13.69 -6.01
CA ARG A 128 -8.56 13.74 -6.69
C ARG A 128 -8.19 15.16 -7.09
N LYS A 129 -9.10 15.93 -7.72
CA LYS A 129 -8.82 17.33 -8.09
C LYS A 129 -8.41 18.16 -6.89
N LYS A 130 -9.11 18.01 -5.76
CA LYS A 130 -8.76 18.71 -4.51
C LYS A 130 -7.40 18.29 -3.97
N ALA A 131 -7.08 17.00 -4.03
CA ALA A 131 -5.79 16.47 -3.59
C ALA A 131 -4.64 16.97 -4.48
N ALA A 132 -4.80 16.89 -5.81
CA ALA A 132 -3.83 17.32 -6.80
C ALA A 132 -3.53 18.83 -6.75
N GLN A 133 -4.53 19.67 -6.44
CA GLN A 133 -4.30 21.11 -6.25
C GLN A 133 -3.37 21.40 -5.07
N LYS A 134 -3.39 20.56 -4.05
CA LYS A 134 -2.60 20.76 -2.83
C LYS A 134 -1.25 20.03 -2.86
N TYR A 135 -1.21 18.89 -3.51
CA TYR A 135 -0.06 18.00 -3.60
C TYR A 135 0.12 17.53 -5.06
N PRO A 136 0.49 18.47 -5.98
CA PRO A 136 0.63 18.17 -7.41
C PRO A 136 1.70 17.10 -7.67
N GLU A 137 2.74 17.03 -6.85
CA GLU A 137 3.81 16.05 -6.93
C GLU A 137 3.31 14.58 -6.77
N TYR A 138 2.33 14.36 -5.90
CA TYR A 138 1.72 13.02 -5.76
C TYR A 138 0.83 12.68 -6.97
N GLU A 139 0.14 13.67 -7.50
CA GLU A 139 -0.63 13.49 -8.72
C GLU A 139 0.26 13.14 -9.91
N GLU A 140 1.39 13.82 -10.06
CA GLU A 140 2.37 13.55 -11.12
C GLU A 140 2.92 12.12 -11.01
N ALA A 141 3.37 11.70 -9.81
CA ALA A 141 3.92 10.38 -9.58
C ALA A 141 2.90 9.26 -9.88
N VAL A 142 1.66 9.38 -9.39
CA VAL A 142 0.63 8.34 -9.59
C VAL A 142 0.07 8.35 -11.01
N SER A 143 -0.05 9.53 -11.64
CA SER A 143 -0.45 9.66 -13.04
C SER A 143 0.57 9.02 -13.99
N ALA A 144 1.86 9.31 -13.77
CA ALA A 144 2.95 8.71 -14.54
C ALA A 144 2.96 7.18 -14.39
N MET A 145 2.79 6.66 -13.18
CA MET A 145 2.66 5.23 -12.91
C MET A 145 1.52 4.61 -13.73
N SER A 146 0.31 5.23 -13.70
CA SER A 146 -0.85 4.70 -14.43
C SER A 146 -0.60 4.64 -15.93
N GLN A 147 0.05 5.66 -16.52
CA GLN A 147 0.38 5.69 -17.95
C GLN A 147 1.45 4.66 -18.31
N MET A 148 2.50 4.53 -17.50
CA MET A 148 3.53 3.51 -17.72
C MET A 148 2.98 2.10 -17.59
N GLN A 149 2.06 1.87 -16.65
CA GLN A 149 1.43 0.56 -16.46
C GLN A 149 0.61 0.15 -17.69
N GLU A 150 -0.17 1.07 -18.28
CA GLU A 150 -0.89 0.84 -19.52
C GLU A 150 0.05 0.40 -20.66
N GLN A 151 1.18 1.07 -20.83
CA GLN A 151 2.18 0.73 -21.86
C GLN A 151 2.84 -0.64 -21.63
N VAL A 152 3.14 -0.95 -20.37
CA VAL A 152 3.77 -2.22 -19.99
C VAL A 152 2.82 -3.40 -20.20
N GLU A 153 1.54 -3.25 -19.91
CA GLU A 153 0.53 -4.30 -20.08
C GLU A 153 0.24 -4.61 -21.56
N GLU A 154 0.41 -3.63 -22.45
CA GLU A 154 0.29 -3.81 -23.90
C GLU A 154 1.51 -4.48 -24.52
N ASP A 155 2.67 -4.49 -23.86
CA ASP A 155 3.90 -5.09 -24.38
C ASP A 155 3.91 -6.61 -24.22
N GLN A 156 3.84 -7.33 -25.34
CA GLN A 156 3.92 -8.79 -25.35
C GLN A 156 5.24 -9.37 -24.85
N MET A 157 6.33 -8.58 -24.90
CA MET A 157 7.65 -8.95 -24.40
C MET A 157 7.87 -8.60 -22.93
N CYS A 158 6.87 -8.01 -22.28
CA CYS A 158 6.96 -7.62 -20.87
C CYS A 158 7.33 -8.81 -20.00
N HIS A 159 8.38 -8.66 -19.20
CA HIS A 159 8.77 -9.58 -18.14
C HIS A 159 8.50 -8.98 -16.75
N ILE A 160 8.65 -9.78 -15.70
CA ILE A 160 8.21 -9.41 -14.33
C ILE A 160 8.83 -8.10 -13.83
N ASP A 161 10.11 -7.83 -14.13
CA ASP A 161 10.78 -6.60 -13.69
C ASP A 161 10.18 -5.37 -14.37
N MET A 162 9.91 -5.45 -15.68
CA MET A 162 9.26 -4.37 -16.42
C MET A 162 7.83 -4.14 -15.89
N ALA A 163 7.12 -5.20 -15.56
CA ALA A 163 5.76 -5.12 -15.05
C ALA A 163 5.69 -4.41 -13.68
N ALA A 164 6.69 -4.59 -12.82
CA ALA A 164 6.75 -3.95 -11.51
C ALA A 164 7.29 -2.51 -11.53
N GLU A 165 8.00 -2.13 -12.59
CA GLU A 165 8.71 -0.86 -12.69
C GLU A 165 7.84 0.39 -12.48
N PRO A 166 6.62 0.49 -13.04
CA PRO A 166 5.76 1.66 -12.83
C PRO A 166 5.43 1.88 -11.34
N THR A 167 5.01 0.82 -10.64
CA THR A 167 4.68 0.89 -9.20
C THR A 167 5.93 1.17 -8.36
N ALA A 168 7.07 0.56 -8.72
CA ALA A 168 8.35 0.79 -8.05
C ALA A 168 8.79 2.25 -8.15
N LYS A 169 8.78 2.83 -9.34
CA LYS A 169 9.16 4.24 -9.57
C LYS A 169 8.21 5.21 -8.89
N MET A 170 6.92 4.95 -8.94
CA MET A 170 5.93 5.78 -8.26
C MET A 170 6.21 5.82 -6.76
N LEU A 171 6.41 4.66 -6.12
CA LEU A 171 6.64 4.62 -4.68
C LEU A 171 8.02 5.17 -4.29
N ALA A 172 9.05 5.00 -5.13
CA ALA A 172 10.34 5.65 -4.96
C ALA A 172 10.18 7.18 -4.90
N SER A 173 9.52 7.78 -5.90
CA SER A 173 9.27 9.22 -5.96
C SER A 173 8.48 9.72 -4.74
N VAL A 174 7.41 9.01 -4.35
CA VAL A 174 6.59 9.35 -3.18
C VAL A 174 7.39 9.32 -1.87
N MET A 175 8.27 8.33 -1.73
CA MET A 175 9.12 8.21 -0.54
C MET A 175 10.24 9.25 -0.51
N GLU A 176 10.85 9.59 -1.64
CA GLU A 176 11.84 10.67 -1.73
C GLU A 176 11.30 12.02 -1.21
N MET A 177 10.02 12.30 -1.42
CA MET A 177 9.37 13.52 -0.92
C MET A 177 9.31 13.63 0.61
N GLN A 178 9.65 12.56 1.34
CA GLN A 178 9.75 12.56 2.80
C GLN A 178 11.16 12.91 3.30
N ALA A 179 12.14 12.93 2.41
CA ALA A 179 13.54 13.18 2.74
C ALA A 179 13.82 14.64 3.08
N LYS A 180 14.79 14.86 3.97
CA LYS A 180 15.24 16.20 4.39
C LYS A 180 16.47 16.67 3.64
N ASP A 181 17.24 15.73 3.10
CA ASP A 181 18.48 16.00 2.39
C ASP A 181 18.72 14.98 1.25
N GLU A 182 19.75 15.20 0.46
CA GLU A 182 20.08 14.36 -0.70
C GLU A 182 20.50 12.93 -0.32
N MET A 183 21.05 12.71 0.87
CA MET A 183 21.38 11.38 1.36
C MET A 183 20.11 10.61 1.72
N GLU A 184 19.23 11.24 2.48
CA GLU A 184 17.91 10.66 2.80
C GLU A 184 17.09 10.39 1.54
N LYS A 185 17.13 11.25 0.51
CA LYS A 185 16.45 10.99 -0.77
C LYS A 185 16.85 9.67 -1.38
N ARG A 186 18.16 9.38 -1.45
CA ARG A 186 18.65 8.10 -1.99
C ARG A 186 18.14 6.93 -1.18
N ILE A 187 18.19 7.02 0.15
CA ILE A 187 17.71 5.98 1.06
C ILE A 187 16.20 5.73 0.85
N PHE A 188 15.41 6.79 0.81
CA PHE A 188 13.96 6.68 0.64
C PHE A 188 13.56 6.27 -0.78
N SER A 189 14.33 6.65 -1.79
CA SER A 189 14.16 6.17 -3.16
C SER A 189 14.31 4.65 -3.23
N GLU A 190 15.40 4.11 -2.70
CA GLU A 190 15.65 2.66 -2.66
C GLU A 190 14.59 1.93 -1.83
N LEU A 191 14.25 2.46 -0.65
CA LEU A 191 13.19 1.91 0.19
C LEU A 191 11.88 1.82 -0.58
N GLY A 192 11.48 2.93 -1.21
CA GLY A 192 10.24 3.03 -1.97
C GLY A 192 10.23 2.15 -3.21
N TYR A 193 11.33 2.15 -3.98
CA TYR A 193 11.45 1.33 -5.17
C TYR A 193 11.26 -0.16 -4.88
N HIS A 194 11.97 -0.68 -3.91
CA HIS A 194 11.90 -2.11 -3.59
C HIS A 194 10.62 -2.49 -2.87
N LEU A 195 10.04 -1.61 -2.05
CA LEU A 195 8.73 -1.84 -1.46
C LEU A 195 7.62 -1.81 -2.53
N GLY A 196 7.74 -0.92 -3.52
CA GLY A 196 6.82 -0.86 -4.66
C GLY A 196 6.84 -2.13 -5.50
N ARG A 197 8.02 -2.68 -5.76
CA ARG A 197 8.18 -3.99 -6.40
C ARG A 197 7.49 -5.10 -5.60
N TRP A 198 7.72 -5.14 -4.29
CA TRP A 198 7.09 -6.13 -3.42
C TRP A 198 5.56 -6.02 -3.44
N ILE A 199 5.02 -4.78 -3.37
CA ILE A 199 3.56 -4.54 -3.43
C ILE A 199 2.98 -5.01 -4.76
N TYR A 200 3.66 -4.72 -5.88
CA TYR A 200 3.21 -5.16 -7.19
C TYR A 200 3.21 -6.69 -7.32
N PHE A 201 4.28 -7.33 -6.89
CA PHE A 201 4.41 -8.78 -7.00
C PHE A 201 3.44 -9.53 -6.10
N ILE A 202 3.23 -9.07 -4.87
CA ILE A 202 2.27 -9.72 -3.95
C ILE A 202 0.84 -9.61 -4.47
N ASP A 203 0.46 -8.48 -5.07
CA ASP A 203 -0.83 -8.26 -5.71
C ASP A 203 -1.01 -9.19 -6.93
N ALA A 204 0.02 -9.28 -7.78
CA ALA A 204 0.00 -10.17 -8.94
C ALA A 204 -0.09 -11.66 -8.55
N VAL A 205 0.55 -12.07 -7.45
CA VAL A 205 0.45 -13.44 -6.93
C VAL A 205 -0.93 -13.71 -6.32
N ASP A 206 -1.49 -12.75 -5.57
CA ASP A 206 -2.81 -12.88 -4.94
C ASP A 206 -3.94 -12.96 -5.98
N ASP A 207 -3.81 -12.21 -7.08
CA ASP A 207 -4.78 -12.19 -8.19
C ASP A 207 -4.52 -13.26 -9.28
N LEU A 208 -3.46 -14.09 -9.18
CA LEU A 208 -2.99 -15.00 -10.23
C LEU A 208 -4.07 -15.91 -10.82
N GLU A 209 -4.80 -16.63 -9.98
CA GLU A 209 -5.85 -17.57 -10.41
C GLU A 209 -7.05 -16.84 -11.03
N LYS A 210 -7.37 -15.68 -10.50
CA LYS A 210 -8.44 -14.83 -11.01
C LYS A 210 -8.08 -14.24 -12.37
N ASP A 211 -6.87 -13.72 -12.53
CA ASP A 211 -6.38 -13.14 -13.77
C ASP A 211 -6.28 -14.20 -14.87
N LYS A 212 -5.80 -15.40 -14.53
CA LYS A 212 -5.81 -16.57 -15.43
C LYS A 212 -7.22 -16.89 -15.95
N LYS A 213 -8.20 -16.91 -15.04
CA LYS A 213 -9.61 -17.19 -15.39
C LYS A 213 -10.26 -16.07 -16.20
N ASP A 214 -9.91 -14.82 -15.89
CA ASP A 214 -10.52 -13.64 -16.49
C ASP A 214 -9.82 -13.21 -17.79
N GLY A 215 -8.64 -13.79 -18.08
CA GLY A 215 -7.81 -13.42 -19.24
C GLY A 215 -7.13 -12.05 -19.08
N ASN A 216 -6.95 -11.60 -17.84
CA ASN A 216 -6.27 -10.36 -17.54
C ASN A 216 -4.75 -10.53 -17.63
N PHE A 217 -4.04 -9.40 -17.79
CA PHE A 217 -2.59 -9.39 -17.73
C PHE A 217 -2.12 -9.77 -16.31
N ASN A 218 -1.18 -10.72 -16.24
CA ASN A 218 -0.44 -11.03 -15.03
C ASN A 218 0.94 -11.55 -15.42
N PRO A 219 2.05 -10.93 -14.96
CA PRO A 219 3.40 -11.25 -15.42
C PRO A 219 3.84 -12.68 -15.07
N PHE A 220 3.26 -13.28 -14.03
CA PHE A 220 3.59 -14.64 -13.61
C PHE A 220 2.93 -15.72 -14.47
N LEU A 221 1.87 -15.42 -15.22
CA LEU A 221 1.20 -16.39 -16.11
C LEU A 221 2.12 -16.96 -17.19
N LYS A 222 3.14 -16.22 -17.62
CA LYS A 222 4.12 -16.68 -18.60
C LYS A 222 5.02 -17.83 -18.10
N TYR A 223 5.07 -18.04 -16.79
CA TYR A 223 5.88 -19.07 -16.14
C TYR A 223 5.08 -20.36 -15.85
N ILE A 224 3.78 -20.36 -16.12
CA ILE A 224 2.91 -21.54 -15.95
C ILE A 224 2.87 -22.26 -17.31
N LYS A 225 3.59 -23.39 -17.44
CA LYS A 225 3.54 -24.23 -18.64
C LYS A 225 2.60 -25.41 -18.46
N ASP A 226 2.65 -26.08 -17.29
CA ASP A 226 1.85 -27.25 -16.93
C ASP A 226 1.37 -27.20 -15.47
N GLU A 227 0.43 -28.06 -15.07
CA GLU A 227 -0.09 -28.11 -13.68
C GLU A 227 0.97 -28.50 -12.64
N GLU A 228 2.01 -29.24 -13.04
CA GLU A 228 3.16 -29.59 -12.19
C GLU A 228 4.09 -28.41 -11.88
N ASP A 229 3.99 -27.30 -12.61
CA ASP A 229 4.81 -26.10 -12.41
C ASP A 229 4.39 -25.24 -11.21
N ASN A 230 3.27 -25.53 -10.54
CA ASN A 230 2.73 -24.71 -9.45
C ASN A 230 3.69 -24.57 -8.25
N GLU A 231 4.42 -25.64 -7.88
CA GLU A 231 5.39 -25.54 -6.78
C GLU A 231 6.63 -24.74 -7.16
N ASN A 232 7.14 -24.94 -8.38
CA ASN A 232 8.27 -24.17 -8.91
C ASN A 232 7.91 -22.68 -9.04
N LEU A 233 6.69 -22.38 -9.51
CA LEU A 233 6.19 -21.01 -9.58
C LEU A 233 6.08 -20.36 -8.19
N LYS A 234 5.50 -21.05 -7.20
CA LYS A 234 5.43 -20.56 -5.81
C LYS A 234 6.81 -20.28 -5.26
N LYS A 235 7.78 -21.16 -5.49
CA LYS A 235 9.17 -20.96 -5.08
C LYS A 235 9.77 -19.72 -5.74
N TYR A 236 9.59 -19.58 -7.05
CA TYR A 236 10.07 -18.41 -7.80
C TYR A 236 9.44 -17.11 -7.30
N CYS A 237 8.11 -17.08 -7.13
CA CYS A 237 7.41 -15.92 -6.56
C CYS A 237 7.94 -15.57 -5.17
N ASN A 238 8.16 -16.58 -4.32
CA ASN A 238 8.71 -16.37 -2.98
C ASN A 238 10.14 -15.77 -3.02
N GLU A 239 10.99 -16.22 -3.93
CA GLU A 239 12.34 -15.69 -4.10
C GLU A 239 12.33 -14.23 -4.55
N VAL A 240 11.50 -13.87 -5.54
CA VAL A 240 11.36 -12.50 -6.05
C VAL A 240 10.81 -11.56 -4.99
N LEU A 241 9.81 -12.01 -4.22
CA LEU A 241 9.23 -11.26 -3.12
C LEU A 241 10.24 -11.06 -1.98
N ASN A 242 10.97 -12.12 -1.60
CA ASN A 242 12.01 -12.02 -0.57
C ASN A 242 13.12 -11.06 -0.97
N GLN A 243 13.57 -11.10 -2.22
CA GLN A 243 14.59 -10.18 -2.73
C GLN A 243 14.12 -8.72 -2.58
N SER A 244 12.92 -8.41 -3.04
CA SER A 244 12.35 -7.06 -2.97
C SER A 244 12.19 -6.59 -1.52
N MET A 245 11.67 -7.46 -0.65
CA MET A 245 11.49 -7.16 0.78
C MET A 245 12.84 -6.91 1.48
N CYS A 246 13.84 -7.76 1.24
CA CYS A 246 15.17 -7.62 1.85
C CYS A 246 15.87 -6.32 1.43
N LEU A 247 15.79 -5.96 0.15
CA LEU A 247 16.39 -4.71 -0.36
C LEU A 247 15.70 -3.48 0.23
N SER A 248 14.35 -3.49 0.30
CA SER A 248 13.59 -2.43 0.95
C SER A 248 13.93 -2.32 2.45
N TYR A 249 14.05 -3.46 3.14
CA TYR A 249 14.42 -3.48 4.56
C TYR A 249 15.84 -2.97 4.81
N ASN A 250 16.79 -3.28 3.92
CA ASN A 250 18.15 -2.75 4.03
C ASN A 250 18.17 -1.21 3.92
N ALA A 251 17.41 -0.65 2.98
CA ALA A 251 17.26 0.79 2.86
C ALA A 251 16.54 1.39 4.08
N TYR A 252 15.48 0.74 4.57
CA TYR A 252 14.77 1.13 5.78
C TYR A 252 15.70 1.23 7.01
N ASN A 253 16.65 0.31 7.16
CA ASN A 253 17.60 0.32 8.28
C ASN A 253 18.61 1.47 8.21
N LEU A 254 18.80 2.09 7.05
CA LEU A 254 19.62 3.29 6.89
C LEU A 254 18.85 4.58 7.19
N ALA A 255 17.53 4.52 7.22
CA ALA A 255 16.68 5.69 7.45
C ALA A 255 16.69 6.11 8.92
N ASP A 256 16.83 7.42 9.16
CA ASP A 256 16.81 8.00 10.52
C ASP A 256 15.38 8.20 11.03
N ILE A 257 14.76 7.11 11.48
CA ILE A 257 13.38 7.09 11.94
C ILE A 257 13.34 7.36 13.46
N LYS A 258 12.81 8.51 13.84
CA LYS A 258 12.80 8.99 15.22
C LYS A 258 11.63 8.45 16.05
N ARG A 259 10.52 8.04 15.41
CA ARG A 259 9.31 7.58 16.11
C ARG A 259 8.69 6.38 15.41
N PHE A 260 7.89 5.64 16.15
CA PHE A 260 7.14 4.48 15.68
C PHE A 260 8.01 3.34 15.15
N LYS A 261 9.32 3.35 15.51
CA LYS A 261 10.26 2.36 14.98
C LYS A 261 9.80 0.93 15.28
N GLY A 262 9.36 0.60 16.49
CA GLY A 262 8.87 -0.75 16.81
C GLY A 262 7.66 -1.18 15.97
N ILE A 263 6.76 -0.24 15.62
CA ILE A 263 5.63 -0.51 14.73
C ILE A 263 6.12 -0.79 13.30
N LEU A 264 7.05 0.03 12.80
CA LEU A 264 7.59 -0.10 11.45
C LEU A 264 8.50 -1.34 11.33
N ASP A 265 9.28 -1.64 12.36
CA ASP A 265 10.07 -2.88 12.46
C ASP A 265 9.15 -4.11 12.44
N ASN A 266 8.03 -4.09 13.17
CA ASN A 266 7.04 -5.18 13.12
C ASN A 266 6.46 -5.36 11.70
N ILE A 267 6.15 -4.27 10.99
CA ILE A 267 5.66 -4.36 9.61
C ILE A 267 6.69 -5.08 8.73
N TYR A 268 7.95 -4.66 8.75
CA TYR A 268 9.00 -5.26 7.91
C TYR A 268 9.35 -6.69 8.32
N LEU A 269 9.53 -6.94 9.62
CA LEU A 269 10.08 -8.22 10.11
C LEU A 269 9.00 -9.30 10.31
N LYS A 270 7.75 -8.91 10.48
CA LYS A 270 6.65 -9.81 10.80
C LYS A 270 5.48 -9.66 9.83
N GLY A 271 5.00 -8.45 9.60
CA GLY A 271 3.81 -8.16 8.80
C GLY A 271 3.95 -8.53 7.34
N LEU A 272 5.00 -8.04 6.64
CA LEU A 272 5.23 -8.38 5.24
C LEU A 272 5.47 -9.90 5.04
N PRO A 273 6.33 -10.58 5.84
CA PRO A 273 6.48 -12.02 5.75
C PRO A 273 5.20 -12.81 6.04
N PHE A 274 4.38 -12.35 6.98
CA PHE A 274 3.08 -12.98 7.29
C PHE A 274 2.14 -12.89 6.10
N VAL A 275 1.99 -11.70 5.50
CA VAL A 275 1.15 -11.49 4.32
C VAL A 275 1.64 -12.33 3.14
N GLN A 276 2.95 -12.34 2.90
CA GLN A 276 3.55 -13.12 1.82
C GLN A 276 3.26 -14.62 1.96
N ARG A 277 3.46 -15.19 3.14
CA ARG A 277 3.14 -16.60 3.41
C ARG A 277 1.67 -16.89 3.19
N LYS A 278 0.78 -16.02 3.70
CA LYS A 278 -0.67 -16.18 3.57
C LYS A 278 -1.13 -16.17 2.11
N VAL A 279 -0.52 -15.33 1.26
CA VAL A 279 -0.86 -15.25 -0.18
C VAL A 279 -0.32 -16.47 -0.92
N LEU A 280 0.95 -16.87 -0.68
CA LEU A 280 1.60 -17.96 -1.40
C LEU A 280 1.06 -19.34 -1.02
N PHE A 281 0.76 -19.56 0.27
CA PHE A 281 0.46 -20.91 0.80
C PHE A 281 -0.97 -21.06 1.33
N GLY A 282 -1.78 -19.98 1.34
CA GLY A 282 -3.17 -20.01 1.80
C GLY A 282 -3.33 -20.05 3.31
N LYS A 283 -4.60 -20.03 3.76
CA LYS A 283 -4.93 -20.05 5.20
C LYS A 283 -4.83 -21.44 5.84
N GLY A 284 -4.63 -22.50 5.06
CA GLY A 284 -4.82 -23.90 5.51
C GLY A 284 -3.59 -24.57 6.10
N GLU A 285 -2.40 -24.03 5.95
CA GLU A 285 -1.15 -24.66 6.45
C GLU A 285 -0.64 -24.06 7.77
N PHE A 286 -1.35 -23.09 8.32
CA PHE A 286 -1.04 -22.57 9.65
C PHE A 286 -1.89 -23.32 10.67
N ASN A 287 -1.33 -24.38 11.28
CA ASN A 287 -1.85 -24.88 12.53
C ASN A 287 -1.78 -23.76 13.57
N ASP A 288 -2.91 -23.52 14.24
CA ASP A 288 -3.09 -22.51 15.31
C ASP A 288 -2.18 -22.73 16.55
N GLU A 289 -1.13 -23.54 16.46
CA GLU A 289 -0.23 -23.85 17.58
C GLU A 289 0.79 -22.73 17.89
N GLU A 290 0.93 -21.71 17.04
CA GLU A 290 1.75 -20.52 17.35
C GLU A 290 0.93 -19.32 17.85
N SER A 291 -0.37 -19.47 18.10
CA SER A 291 -1.25 -18.38 18.57
C SER A 291 -1.72 -18.58 20.02
N LEU A 292 -0.77 -18.83 20.94
CA LEU A 292 -1.01 -18.74 22.38
C LEU A 292 -0.10 -17.68 23.01
#